data_31bd98ae550afae114998baa3fc0d0d6
#
_entry.id   31bd98ae550afae114998baa3fc0d0d6
#
_cell.length_a   1.000
_cell.length_b   1.000
_cell.length_c   1.000
_cell.angle_alpha   90.00
_cell.angle_beta   90.00
_cell.angle_gamma   90.00
#
_symmetry.space_group_name_H-M   'P 1'
#
loop_
_entity.id
_entity.type
_entity.pdbx_description
1 polymer ?
#
loop_
_entity_poly.entity_id
_entity_poly.type
_entity_poly.pdbx_seq_one_letter_code
_entity_poly.pdbx_strand_id
1 'polypeptide(L)'
;TKVPDDTALTGPGTYRWWHYDLSDANLTDWATTHLPSIPSGALLQPETRPRCDRYENGLILNLRGINMNAGQHADQMVSVRMWVEGDVIITVRLRKVFAIDEISQMAIAQTAPLTTAAFIEALVSHLTTRVQEEVTRISKLTEFYEADLEEDTTPLPKALSETRRSVIKLRRYLEPQKQALVTLSTIDLPIVPEPDALKLRELANRTTIAVEELDALQ
;
A
#
# COMPACT_ATOMS: atom_id res chain seq x y z
N THR A 1 -16.95 14.17 11.69
CA THR A 1 -15.85 14.96 11.09
C THR A 1 -16.45 15.89 10.07
N LYS A 2 -16.38 17.21 10.26
CA LYS A 2 -16.80 18.20 9.25
C LYS A 2 -15.62 18.47 8.32
N VAL A 3 -15.44 17.59 7.33
CA VAL A 3 -14.46 17.82 6.27
C VAL A 3 -15.10 18.71 5.22
N PRO A 4 -14.45 19.79 4.75
CA PRO A 4 -14.98 20.67 3.69
C PRO A 4 -15.27 19.88 2.41
N ASP A 5 -16.43 20.14 1.79
CA ASP A 5 -16.90 19.39 0.61
C ASP A 5 -16.19 19.75 -0.71
N ASP A 6 -15.52 20.88 -0.78
CA ASP A 6 -15.08 21.53 -2.02
C ASP A 6 -13.76 20.97 -2.61
N THR A 7 -13.08 20.04 -1.93
CA THR A 7 -11.84 19.42 -2.44
C THR A 7 -11.88 17.90 -2.53
N ALA A 8 -13.04 17.28 -2.29
CA ALA A 8 -13.20 15.84 -2.41
C ALA A 8 -13.19 15.39 -3.89
N LEU A 9 -12.44 14.34 -4.18
CA LEU A 9 -12.54 13.64 -5.46
C LEU A 9 -13.85 12.85 -5.45
N THR A 10 -14.88 13.37 -6.12
CA THR A 10 -16.18 12.73 -6.25
C THR A 10 -16.17 11.80 -7.46
N GLY A 11 -16.08 10.50 -7.21
CA GLY A 11 -16.38 9.47 -8.20
C GLY A 11 -17.87 9.11 -8.22
N PRO A 12 -18.29 8.09 -8.98
CA PRO A 12 -19.67 7.61 -9.01
C PRO A 12 -20.11 6.92 -7.71
N GLY A 13 -19.20 6.83 -6.72
CA GLY A 13 -19.39 6.11 -5.47
C GLY A 13 -20.17 6.88 -4.41
N THR A 14 -20.50 6.16 -3.33
CA THR A 14 -21.23 6.68 -2.16
C THR A 14 -20.30 7.25 -1.08
N TYR A 15 -19.03 7.48 -1.39
CA TYR A 15 -18.01 7.99 -0.45
C TYR A 15 -17.40 9.29 -0.97
N ARG A 16 -16.75 10.00 -0.04
CA ARG A 16 -15.96 11.21 -0.30
C ARG A 16 -14.51 10.91 -0.02
N TRP A 17 -13.63 11.19 -0.97
CA TRP A 17 -12.22 10.90 -0.89
C TRP A 17 -11.38 12.17 -0.94
N TRP A 18 -10.51 12.36 0.07
CA TRP A 18 -9.50 13.41 0.10
C TRP A 18 -8.11 12.79 0.00
N HIS A 19 -7.31 13.36 -0.86
CA HIS A 19 -5.93 12.92 -1.04
C HIS A 19 -4.97 14.09 -0.84
N TYR A 20 -4.00 13.90 0.06
CA TYR A 20 -3.04 14.93 0.41
C TYR A 20 -1.60 14.43 0.22
N ASP A 21 -0.71 15.40 -0.07
CA ASP A 21 0.73 15.21 0.05
C ASP A 21 1.17 15.57 1.47
N LEU A 22 2.05 14.77 2.08
CA LEU A 22 2.55 15.03 3.44
C LEU A 22 3.38 16.33 3.51
N SER A 23 3.90 16.80 2.39
CA SER A 23 4.63 18.07 2.26
C SER A 23 3.72 19.29 2.20
N ASP A 24 2.40 19.13 2.10
CA ASP A 24 1.46 20.25 2.12
C ASP A 24 1.50 20.95 3.48
N ALA A 25 1.85 22.24 3.46
CA ALA A 25 1.99 23.07 4.66
C ALA A 25 0.69 23.18 5.49
N ASN A 26 -0.47 23.07 4.84
CA ASN A 26 -1.79 23.18 5.48
C ASN A 26 -2.29 21.84 6.05
N LEU A 27 -1.68 20.72 5.68
CA LEU A 27 -2.17 19.39 6.05
C LEU A 27 -2.20 19.19 7.57
N THR A 28 -1.17 19.65 8.28
CA THR A 28 -1.08 19.47 9.74
C THR A 28 -2.22 20.18 10.44
N ASP A 29 -2.45 21.46 10.15
CA ASP A 29 -3.52 22.24 10.76
C ASP A 29 -4.90 21.69 10.38
N TRP A 30 -5.07 21.30 9.12
CA TRP A 30 -6.28 20.67 8.65
C TRP A 30 -6.57 19.35 9.39
N ALA A 31 -5.60 18.44 9.45
CA ALA A 31 -5.77 17.13 10.07
C ALA A 31 -6.03 17.23 11.58
N THR A 32 -5.34 18.13 12.28
CA THR A 32 -5.54 18.31 13.73
C THR A 32 -6.87 18.99 14.06
N THR A 33 -7.42 19.78 13.13
CA THR A 33 -8.71 20.45 13.30
C THR A 33 -9.90 19.53 13.00
N HIS A 34 -9.78 18.66 11.99
CA HIS A 34 -10.92 17.91 11.44
C HIS A 34 -10.94 16.43 11.83
N LEU A 35 -9.83 15.87 12.30
CA LEU A 35 -9.71 14.47 12.64
C LEU A 35 -9.47 14.22 14.13
N PRO A 36 -9.88 13.08 14.68
CA PRO A 36 -9.47 12.65 16.00
C PRO A 36 -7.94 12.59 16.11
N SER A 37 -7.40 12.79 17.31
CA SER A 37 -5.95 12.92 17.54
C SER A 37 -5.13 11.71 17.07
N ILE A 38 -5.64 10.49 17.27
CA ILE A 38 -4.94 9.25 16.89
C ILE A 38 -4.90 9.07 15.36
N PRO A 39 -6.03 9.13 14.61
CA PRO A 39 -5.99 9.14 13.14
C PRO A 39 -5.15 10.27 12.56
N SER A 40 -5.29 11.51 13.07
CA SER A 40 -4.46 12.64 12.64
C SER A 40 -2.97 12.35 12.81
N GLY A 41 -2.55 11.91 13.99
CA GLY A 41 -1.17 11.54 14.25
C GLY A 41 -0.67 10.41 13.34
N ALA A 42 -1.51 9.41 13.04
CA ALA A 42 -1.17 8.31 12.14
C ALA A 42 -0.94 8.76 10.69
N LEU A 43 -1.75 9.70 10.20
CA LEU A 43 -1.62 10.26 8.85
C LEU A 43 -0.38 11.15 8.70
N LEU A 44 -0.02 11.89 9.75
CA LEU A 44 1.08 12.87 9.74
C LEU A 44 2.46 12.28 10.03
N GLN A 45 2.57 10.99 10.41
CA GLN A 45 3.86 10.37 10.69
C GLN A 45 4.78 10.41 9.45
N PRO A 46 6.03 10.93 9.57
CA PRO A 46 6.97 10.98 8.46
C PRO A 46 7.42 9.58 8.02
N GLU A 47 7.63 8.68 8.97
CA GLU A 47 7.95 7.27 8.70
C GLU A 47 6.86 6.35 9.23
N THR A 48 6.47 5.38 8.41
CA THR A 48 5.43 4.41 8.77
C THR A 48 5.88 2.99 8.49
N ARG A 49 5.37 2.05 9.30
CA ARG A 49 5.34 0.62 8.96
C ARG A 49 3.94 0.24 8.51
N PRO A 50 3.77 -0.74 7.64
CA PRO A 50 2.47 -1.31 7.33
C PRO A 50 1.76 -1.75 8.61
N ARG A 51 0.51 -1.32 8.76
CA ARG A 51 -0.37 -1.69 9.87
C ARG A 51 -1.83 -1.49 9.51
N CYS A 52 -2.69 -2.19 10.22
CA CYS A 52 -4.14 -2.05 10.15
C CYS A 52 -4.68 -2.00 11.59
N ASP A 53 -5.25 -0.86 11.99
CA ASP A 53 -5.76 -0.64 13.33
C ASP A 53 -7.20 -0.13 13.28
N ARG A 54 -8.05 -0.70 14.14
CA ARG A 54 -9.37 -0.12 14.41
C ARG A 54 -9.22 1.04 15.38
N TYR A 55 -9.89 2.14 15.07
CA TYR A 55 -10.08 3.25 16.00
C TYR A 55 -11.57 3.62 16.00
N GLU A 56 -12.27 3.36 17.09
CA GLU A 56 -13.73 3.52 17.20
C GLU A 56 -14.47 2.79 16.06
N ASN A 57 -15.16 3.53 15.20
CA ASN A 57 -15.87 3.02 14.02
C ASN A 57 -15.08 3.16 12.71
N GLY A 58 -13.83 3.58 12.81
CA GLY A 58 -12.97 3.82 11.66
C GLY A 58 -11.74 2.91 11.62
N LEU A 59 -11.01 3.04 10.53
CA LEU A 59 -9.86 2.23 10.16
C LEU A 59 -8.65 3.10 9.88
N ILE A 60 -7.55 2.86 10.59
CA ILE A 60 -6.22 3.37 10.24
C ILE A 60 -5.49 2.29 9.45
N LEU A 61 -5.07 2.60 8.23
CA LEU A 61 -4.37 1.67 7.36
C LEU A 61 -3.13 2.34 6.78
N ASN A 62 -1.95 1.77 7.06
CA ASN A 62 -0.70 2.17 6.45
C ASN A 62 -0.20 1.01 5.59
N LEU A 63 0.02 1.25 4.31
CA LEU A 63 0.52 0.26 3.36
C LEU A 63 1.73 0.79 2.59
N ARG A 64 2.47 -0.13 2.00
CA ARG A 64 3.61 0.14 1.12
C ARG A 64 3.35 -0.40 -0.28
N GLY A 65 3.80 0.36 -1.26
CA GLY A 65 3.84 -0.08 -2.66
C GLY A 65 5.25 -0.05 -3.22
N ILE A 66 5.46 -0.77 -4.30
CA ILE A 66 6.70 -0.73 -5.06
C ILE A 66 6.93 0.70 -5.56
N ASN A 67 8.16 1.18 -5.44
CA ASN A 67 8.53 2.50 -5.91
C ASN A 67 8.73 2.48 -7.43
N MET A 68 7.81 3.10 -8.15
CA MET A 68 7.86 3.24 -9.61
C MET A 68 8.25 4.65 -10.06
N ASN A 69 8.73 5.49 -9.13
CA ASN A 69 9.15 6.84 -9.47
C ASN A 69 10.44 6.83 -10.31
N ALA A 70 10.50 7.65 -11.33
CA ALA A 70 11.65 7.71 -12.24
C ALA A 70 12.97 7.93 -11.48
N GLY A 71 13.99 7.15 -11.81
CA GLY A 71 15.31 7.23 -11.18
C GLY A 71 15.40 6.66 -9.75
N GLN A 72 14.34 6.01 -9.26
CA GLN A 72 14.32 5.38 -7.94
C GLN A 72 14.37 3.86 -8.06
N HIS A 73 14.82 3.19 -6.99
CA HIS A 73 14.83 1.73 -6.93
C HIS A 73 13.48 1.20 -6.41
N ALA A 74 13.00 0.10 -6.96
CA ALA A 74 11.74 -0.55 -6.60
C ALA A 74 11.68 -0.92 -5.11
N ASP A 75 12.81 -1.33 -4.52
CA ASP A 75 12.98 -1.70 -3.12
C ASP A 75 12.91 -0.52 -2.12
N GLN A 76 12.95 0.72 -2.61
CA GLN A 76 12.69 1.93 -1.83
C GLN A 76 11.18 2.20 -1.71
N MET A 77 10.45 1.24 -1.21
CA MET A 77 8.99 1.25 -1.19
C MET A 77 8.40 2.59 -0.73
N VAL A 78 7.33 3.01 -1.41
CA VAL A 78 6.56 4.21 -1.09
C VAL A 78 5.40 3.88 -0.16
N SER A 79 4.97 4.83 0.67
CA SER A 79 3.89 4.63 1.63
C SER A 79 2.63 5.39 1.26
N VAL A 80 1.50 4.75 1.48
CA VAL A 80 0.18 5.38 1.59
C VAL A 80 -0.34 5.20 3.01
N ARG A 81 -0.83 6.30 3.59
CA ARG A 81 -1.52 6.34 4.87
C ARG A 81 -2.97 6.59 4.59
N MET A 82 -3.84 5.91 5.30
CA MET A 82 -5.26 6.05 5.09
C MET A 82 -6.01 6.07 6.43
N TRP A 83 -6.97 6.96 6.53
CA TRP A 83 -8.04 6.97 7.51
C TRP A 83 -9.36 6.80 6.81
N VAL A 84 -10.17 5.90 7.31
CA VAL A 84 -11.52 5.63 6.77
C VAL A 84 -12.53 5.60 7.91
N GLU A 85 -13.60 6.36 7.77
CA GLU A 85 -14.71 6.37 8.72
C GLU A 85 -16.04 6.59 7.95
N GLY A 86 -16.91 5.59 7.98
CA GLY A 86 -18.16 5.64 7.25
C GLY A 86 -17.97 5.81 5.75
N ASP A 87 -18.42 6.94 5.21
CA ASP A 87 -18.29 7.33 3.80
C ASP A 87 -17.09 8.24 3.51
N VAL A 88 -16.23 8.48 4.51
CA VAL A 88 -15.07 9.36 4.41
C VAL A 88 -13.80 8.55 4.24
N ILE A 89 -13.03 8.85 3.20
CA ILE A 89 -11.69 8.29 2.95
C ILE A 89 -10.70 9.44 2.89
N ILE A 90 -9.63 9.34 3.67
CA ILE A 90 -8.52 10.29 3.66
C ILE A 90 -7.25 9.51 3.41
N THR A 91 -6.52 9.89 2.38
CA THR A 91 -5.22 9.29 2.04
C THR A 91 -4.14 10.34 2.04
N VAL A 92 -2.97 9.99 2.58
CA VAL A 92 -1.79 10.85 2.62
C VAL A 92 -0.58 10.09 2.09
N ARG A 93 0.21 10.72 1.22
CA ARG A 93 1.46 10.18 0.69
C ARG A 93 2.61 11.16 0.94
N LEU A 94 3.83 10.66 1.01
CA LEU A 94 5.06 11.46 0.99
C LEU A 94 5.68 11.50 -0.40
N ARG A 95 5.57 10.40 -1.16
CA ARG A 95 6.03 10.25 -2.54
C ARG A 95 4.88 9.72 -3.37
N LYS A 96 4.95 9.93 -4.66
CA LYS A 96 3.95 9.42 -5.60
C LYS A 96 3.75 7.92 -5.42
N VAL A 97 2.48 7.51 -5.27
CA VAL A 97 2.01 6.13 -5.17
C VAL A 97 1.12 5.87 -6.37
N PHE A 98 1.59 5.07 -7.33
CA PHE A 98 0.88 4.86 -8.59
C PHE A 98 -0.52 4.27 -8.42
N ALA A 99 -0.73 3.40 -7.43
CA ALA A 99 -2.06 2.87 -7.11
C ALA A 99 -3.09 3.98 -6.77
N ILE A 100 -2.66 5.03 -6.09
CA ILE A 100 -3.50 6.21 -5.81
C ILE A 100 -3.81 6.99 -7.09
N ASP A 101 -2.80 7.18 -7.94
CA ASP A 101 -3.01 7.89 -9.21
C ASP A 101 -3.96 7.13 -10.14
N GLU A 102 -3.88 5.79 -10.18
CA GLU A 102 -4.79 4.94 -10.95
C GLU A 102 -6.22 5.10 -10.47
N ILE A 103 -6.47 5.04 -9.15
CA ILE A 103 -7.80 5.27 -8.58
C ILE A 103 -8.28 6.71 -8.86
N SER A 104 -7.39 7.69 -8.81
CA SER A 104 -7.72 9.09 -9.17
C SER A 104 -8.16 9.21 -10.63
N GLN A 105 -7.47 8.54 -11.56
CA GLN A 105 -7.88 8.50 -12.97
C GLN A 105 -9.23 7.79 -13.15
N MET A 106 -9.47 6.69 -12.41
CA MET A 106 -10.78 6.03 -12.42
C MET A 106 -11.89 6.96 -11.89
N ALA A 107 -11.61 7.77 -10.87
CA ALA A 107 -12.57 8.74 -10.35
C ALA A 107 -12.90 9.83 -11.39
N ILE A 108 -11.90 10.37 -12.07
CA ILE A 108 -12.07 11.33 -13.17
C ILE A 108 -12.88 10.71 -14.33
N ALA A 109 -12.59 9.44 -14.66
CA ALA A 109 -13.30 8.69 -15.71
C ALA A 109 -14.68 8.18 -15.28
N GLN A 110 -15.13 8.45 -14.05
CA GLN A 110 -16.39 7.95 -13.46
C GLN A 110 -16.50 6.41 -13.42
N THR A 111 -15.35 5.73 -13.28
CA THR A 111 -15.24 4.26 -13.20
C THR A 111 -14.64 3.81 -11.86
N ALA A 112 -14.48 4.72 -10.90
CA ALA A 112 -13.95 4.41 -9.58
C ALA A 112 -14.84 3.42 -8.82
N PRO A 113 -14.26 2.70 -7.83
CA PRO A 113 -15.03 1.83 -6.93
C PRO A 113 -16.24 2.56 -6.34
N LEU A 114 -17.36 1.85 -6.15
CA LEU A 114 -18.63 2.47 -5.74
C LEU A 114 -18.79 2.59 -4.22
N THR A 115 -18.04 1.83 -3.45
CA THR A 115 -18.12 1.80 -1.98
C THR A 115 -16.76 2.01 -1.35
N THR A 116 -16.74 2.39 -0.07
CA THR A 116 -15.52 2.50 0.74
C THR A 116 -14.73 1.19 0.76
N ALA A 117 -15.42 0.05 0.94
CA ALA A 117 -14.80 -1.26 0.91
C ALA A 117 -14.17 -1.58 -0.44
N ALA A 118 -14.87 -1.30 -1.53
CA ALA A 118 -14.35 -1.50 -2.88
C ALA A 118 -13.16 -0.58 -3.19
N PHE A 119 -13.13 0.64 -2.63
CA PHE A 119 -11.95 1.51 -2.73
C PHE A 119 -10.73 0.89 -2.03
N ILE A 120 -10.91 0.39 -0.79
CA ILE A 120 -9.84 -0.28 -0.04
C ILE A 120 -9.36 -1.51 -0.82
N GLU A 121 -10.26 -2.34 -1.32
CA GLU A 121 -9.95 -3.52 -2.12
C GLU A 121 -9.16 -3.15 -3.38
N ALA A 122 -9.58 -2.16 -4.14
CA ALA A 122 -8.89 -1.69 -5.34
C ALA A 122 -7.47 -1.20 -5.02
N LEU A 123 -7.31 -0.39 -3.97
CA LEU A 123 -6.00 0.08 -3.53
C LEU A 123 -5.07 -1.08 -3.17
N VAL A 124 -5.54 -2.02 -2.33
CA VAL A 124 -4.76 -3.19 -1.92
C VAL A 124 -4.43 -4.08 -3.13
N SER A 125 -5.36 -4.27 -4.05
CA SER A 125 -5.17 -5.05 -5.28
C SER A 125 -4.07 -4.46 -6.16
N HIS A 126 -4.11 -3.15 -6.43
CA HIS A 126 -3.07 -2.47 -7.21
C HIS A 126 -1.69 -2.57 -6.55
N LEU A 127 -1.61 -2.39 -5.23
CA LEU A 127 -0.34 -2.51 -4.48
C LEU A 127 0.19 -3.95 -4.52
N THR A 128 -0.67 -4.96 -4.28
CA THR A 128 -0.28 -6.38 -4.23
C THR A 128 0.15 -6.89 -5.59
N THR A 129 -0.54 -6.52 -6.67
CA THR A 129 -0.17 -6.91 -8.04
C THR A 129 1.25 -6.46 -8.38
N ARG A 130 1.61 -5.21 -8.08
CA ARG A 130 2.95 -4.69 -8.34
C ARG A 130 4.03 -5.34 -7.46
N VAL A 131 3.68 -5.71 -6.23
CA VAL A 131 4.57 -6.50 -5.36
C VAL A 131 4.86 -7.86 -6.01
N GLN A 132 3.86 -8.56 -6.50
CA GLN A 132 4.04 -9.87 -7.15
C GLN A 132 4.88 -9.75 -8.44
N GLU A 133 4.63 -8.74 -9.26
CA GLU A 133 5.43 -8.46 -10.47
C GLU A 133 6.91 -8.25 -10.12
N GLU A 134 7.20 -7.47 -9.08
CA GLU A 134 8.58 -7.21 -8.66
C GLU A 134 9.25 -8.44 -8.05
N VAL A 135 8.54 -9.21 -7.21
CA VAL A 135 9.05 -10.47 -6.65
C VAL A 135 9.36 -11.48 -7.76
N THR A 136 8.45 -11.65 -8.72
CA THR A 136 8.67 -12.53 -9.89
C THR A 136 9.89 -12.07 -10.71
N ARG A 137 10.09 -10.76 -10.88
CA ARG A 137 11.26 -10.21 -11.57
C ARG A 137 12.56 -10.55 -10.83
N ILE A 138 12.56 -10.42 -9.51
CA ILE A 138 13.71 -10.74 -8.66
C ILE A 138 14.02 -12.24 -8.70
N SER A 139 13.01 -13.11 -8.60
CA SER A 139 13.18 -14.58 -8.69
C SER A 139 13.87 -14.98 -9.99
N LYS A 140 13.38 -14.48 -11.13
CA LYS A 140 13.99 -14.75 -12.44
C LYS A 140 15.43 -14.27 -12.56
N LEU A 141 15.75 -13.11 -11.96
CA LEU A 141 17.13 -12.59 -11.94
C LEU A 141 18.04 -13.47 -11.09
N THR A 142 17.55 -13.96 -9.95
CA THR A 142 18.32 -14.84 -9.07
C THR A 142 18.61 -16.15 -9.77
N GLU A 143 17.61 -16.80 -10.36
CA GLU A 143 17.75 -18.04 -11.15
C GLU A 143 18.76 -17.87 -12.31
N PHE A 144 18.70 -16.74 -13.00
CA PHE A 144 19.66 -16.43 -14.07
C PHE A 144 21.10 -16.34 -13.57
N TYR A 145 21.33 -15.66 -12.44
CA TYR A 145 22.68 -15.53 -11.87
C TYR A 145 23.18 -16.84 -11.25
N GLU A 146 22.30 -17.67 -10.70
CA GLU A 146 22.67 -19.00 -10.18
C GLU A 146 23.10 -19.93 -11.29
N ALA A 147 22.40 -19.95 -12.41
CA ALA A 147 22.78 -20.75 -13.58
C ALA A 147 24.14 -20.30 -14.17
N ASP A 148 24.41 -18.99 -14.20
CA ASP A 148 25.67 -18.43 -14.70
C ASP A 148 26.87 -18.78 -13.80
N LEU A 149 26.62 -18.96 -12.48
CA LEU A 149 27.64 -19.36 -11.50
C LEU A 149 28.04 -20.85 -11.57
N GLU A 150 27.15 -21.72 -12.06
CA GLU A 150 27.48 -23.13 -12.24
C GLU A 150 28.47 -23.37 -13.39
N GLU A 151 28.54 -22.45 -14.35
CA GLU A 151 29.41 -22.55 -15.54
C GLU A 151 30.81 -21.94 -15.32
N ASP A 152 31.03 -21.05 -14.33
CA ASP A 152 32.31 -20.36 -14.16
C ASP A 152 32.71 -20.13 -12.68
N THR A 153 34.00 -20.24 -12.38
CA THR A 153 34.58 -20.01 -11.03
C THR A 153 34.78 -18.52 -10.68
N THR A 154 34.06 -17.64 -11.30
CA THR A 154 34.15 -16.17 -11.10
C THR A 154 33.57 -15.72 -9.74
N PRO A 155 34.10 -14.65 -9.11
CA PRO A 155 33.51 -14.12 -7.88
C PRO A 155 32.07 -13.64 -8.13
N LEU A 156 31.21 -13.85 -7.11
CA LEU A 156 29.78 -13.51 -7.14
C LEU A 156 29.53 -12.17 -7.85
N PRO A 157 28.72 -12.14 -8.92
CA PRO A 157 28.45 -10.90 -9.63
C PRO A 157 27.93 -9.82 -8.67
N LYS A 158 28.38 -8.60 -8.79
CA LYS A 158 27.90 -7.45 -8.01
C LYS A 158 26.35 -7.37 -8.04
N ALA A 159 25.76 -7.72 -9.17
CA ALA A 159 24.33 -7.75 -9.39
C ALA A 159 23.61 -8.73 -8.45
N LEU A 160 24.16 -9.90 -8.17
CA LEU A 160 23.57 -10.84 -7.20
C LEU A 160 23.55 -10.26 -5.79
N SER A 161 24.61 -9.59 -5.38
CA SER A 161 24.67 -8.90 -4.08
C SER A 161 23.65 -7.74 -3.98
N GLU A 162 23.41 -7.03 -5.08
CA GLU A 162 22.39 -5.96 -5.17
C GLU A 162 20.97 -6.58 -5.09
N THR A 163 20.72 -7.66 -5.82
CA THR A 163 19.45 -8.40 -5.76
C THR A 163 19.15 -8.88 -4.35
N ARG A 164 20.12 -9.48 -3.67
CA ARG A 164 19.97 -9.93 -2.28
C ARG A 164 19.65 -8.77 -1.31
N ARG A 165 20.28 -7.61 -1.49
CA ARG A 165 19.94 -6.40 -0.71
C ARG A 165 18.52 -5.94 -0.96
N SER A 166 18.04 -6.00 -2.20
CA SER A 166 16.67 -5.65 -2.56
C SER A 166 15.66 -6.59 -1.91
N VAL A 167 15.91 -7.91 -1.89
CA VAL A 167 15.10 -8.91 -1.18
C VAL A 167 14.95 -8.52 0.30
N ILE A 168 16.06 -8.25 0.98
CA ILE A 168 16.06 -7.88 2.42
C ILE A 168 15.23 -6.60 2.66
N LYS A 169 15.37 -5.59 1.80
CA LYS A 169 14.63 -4.32 1.93
C LYS A 169 13.13 -4.50 1.69
N LEU A 170 12.74 -5.24 0.66
CA LEU A 170 11.34 -5.53 0.36
C LEU A 170 10.70 -6.29 1.51
N ARG A 171 11.34 -7.35 1.99
CA ARG A 171 10.85 -8.17 3.08
C ARG A 171 10.59 -7.37 4.36
N ARG A 172 11.47 -6.40 4.68
CA ARG A 172 11.31 -5.52 5.85
C ARG A 172 9.95 -4.84 5.94
N TYR A 173 9.33 -4.54 4.78
CA TYR A 173 8.02 -3.91 4.70
C TYR A 173 6.91 -4.89 4.36
N LEU A 174 7.18 -5.91 3.55
CA LEU A 174 6.15 -6.86 3.12
C LEU A 174 5.72 -7.81 4.24
N GLU A 175 6.63 -8.20 5.14
CA GLU A 175 6.27 -9.01 6.31
C GLU A 175 5.23 -8.31 7.22
N PRO A 176 5.42 -7.05 7.68
CA PRO A 176 4.36 -6.37 8.42
C PRO A 176 3.12 -6.06 7.56
N GLN A 177 3.26 -5.89 6.23
CA GLN A 177 2.12 -5.66 5.34
C GLN A 177 1.23 -6.91 5.23
N LYS A 178 1.81 -8.09 5.14
CA LYS A 178 1.09 -9.36 5.22
C LYS A 178 0.21 -9.40 6.48
N GLN A 179 0.76 -9.07 7.65
CA GLN A 179 0.01 -9.04 8.90
C GLN A 179 -1.10 -7.98 8.89
N ALA A 180 -0.82 -6.78 8.35
CA ALA A 180 -1.81 -5.73 8.21
C ALA A 180 -3.00 -6.16 7.32
N LEU A 181 -2.74 -6.86 6.20
CA LEU A 181 -3.78 -7.34 5.30
C LEU A 181 -4.58 -8.50 5.89
N VAL A 182 -3.96 -9.40 6.66
CA VAL A 182 -4.68 -10.43 7.43
C VAL A 182 -5.62 -9.78 8.44
N THR A 183 -5.14 -8.79 9.21
CA THR A 183 -5.98 -8.03 10.14
C THR A 183 -7.12 -7.34 9.42
N LEU A 184 -6.86 -6.67 8.29
CA LEU A 184 -7.87 -6.00 7.48
C LEU A 184 -8.96 -6.94 6.98
N SER A 185 -8.59 -8.16 6.58
CA SER A 185 -9.53 -9.17 6.06
C SER A 185 -10.42 -9.81 7.14
N THR A 186 -10.10 -9.59 8.42
CA THR A 186 -10.81 -10.17 9.57
C THR A 186 -11.39 -9.11 10.50
N ILE A 187 -11.22 -7.84 10.15
CA ILE A 187 -11.67 -6.73 11.00
C ILE A 187 -13.20 -6.64 11.02
N ASP A 188 -13.77 -6.61 12.21
CA ASP A 188 -15.22 -6.43 12.39
C ASP A 188 -15.59 -4.95 12.38
N LEU A 189 -15.76 -4.41 11.18
CA LEU A 189 -16.18 -3.03 10.94
C LEU A 189 -17.22 -2.96 9.81
N PRO A 190 -18.28 -2.15 9.94
CA PRO A 190 -19.30 -2.01 8.89
C PRO A 190 -18.75 -1.52 7.55
N ILE A 191 -17.61 -0.84 7.54
CA ILE A 191 -16.93 -0.37 6.33
C ILE A 191 -16.25 -1.49 5.53
N VAL A 192 -16.12 -2.70 6.09
CA VAL A 192 -15.57 -3.89 5.42
C VAL A 192 -16.58 -5.04 5.58
N PRO A 193 -17.66 -5.07 4.80
CA PRO A 193 -18.65 -6.14 4.86
C PRO A 193 -18.08 -7.46 4.34
N GLU A 194 -18.69 -8.59 4.74
CA GLU A 194 -18.20 -9.96 4.47
C GLU A 194 -17.82 -10.24 3.00
N PRO A 195 -18.59 -9.81 1.97
CA PRO A 195 -18.19 -10.05 0.59
C PRO A 195 -16.86 -9.39 0.21
N ASP A 196 -16.56 -8.21 0.75
CA ASP A 196 -15.31 -7.50 0.50
C ASP A 196 -14.18 -8.04 1.39
N ALA A 197 -14.48 -8.47 2.61
CA ALA A 197 -13.53 -9.18 3.48
C ALA A 197 -12.97 -10.45 2.82
N LEU A 198 -13.77 -11.20 2.07
CA LEU A 198 -13.31 -12.37 1.31
C LEU A 198 -12.30 -12.00 0.22
N LYS A 199 -12.54 -10.92 -0.52
CA LYS A 199 -11.58 -10.40 -1.53
C LYS A 199 -10.29 -9.93 -0.89
N LEU A 200 -10.39 -9.22 0.24
CA LEU A 200 -9.22 -8.78 1.00
C LEU A 200 -8.42 -9.96 1.56
N ARG A 201 -9.08 -11.05 1.95
CA ARG A 201 -8.42 -12.30 2.37
C ARG A 201 -7.61 -12.92 1.23
N GLU A 202 -8.14 -12.92 0.01
CA GLU A 202 -7.40 -13.38 -1.16
C GLU A 202 -6.16 -12.51 -1.43
N LEU A 203 -6.28 -11.20 -1.31
CA LEU A 203 -5.13 -10.28 -1.46
C LEU A 203 -4.09 -10.47 -0.34
N ALA A 204 -4.52 -10.77 0.88
CA ALA A 204 -3.63 -11.15 1.98
C ALA A 204 -2.87 -12.44 1.68
N ASN A 205 -3.55 -13.47 1.13
CA ASN A 205 -2.92 -14.72 0.68
C ASN A 205 -1.88 -14.45 -0.41
N ARG A 206 -2.21 -13.65 -1.43
CA ARG A 206 -1.28 -13.29 -2.50
C ARG A 206 -0.03 -12.57 -1.96
N THR A 207 -0.20 -11.71 -0.97
CA THR A 207 0.92 -11.04 -0.31
C THR A 207 1.75 -12.03 0.53
N THR A 208 1.11 -13.02 1.16
CA THR A 208 1.78 -14.09 1.90
C THR A 208 2.68 -14.90 0.97
N ILE A 209 2.17 -15.32 -0.18
CA ILE A 209 2.95 -16.06 -1.20
C ILE A 209 4.16 -15.23 -1.64
N ALA A 210 3.99 -13.94 -1.91
CA ALA A 210 5.09 -13.06 -2.30
C ALA A 210 6.18 -12.94 -1.21
N VAL A 211 5.79 -12.96 0.07
CA VAL A 211 6.75 -12.98 1.19
C VAL A 211 7.49 -14.31 1.26
N GLU A 212 6.79 -15.44 1.11
CA GLU A 212 7.38 -16.78 1.08
C GLU A 212 8.36 -16.95 -0.09
N GLU A 213 8.04 -16.43 -1.27
CA GLU A 213 8.98 -16.38 -2.40
C GLU A 213 10.23 -15.58 -2.08
N LEU A 214 10.10 -14.40 -1.43
CA LEU A 214 11.27 -13.63 -0.99
C LEU A 214 12.10 -14.34 0.08
N ASP A 215 11.46 -15.13 0.95
CA ASP A 215 12.16 -15.94 1.94
C ASP A 215 13.00 -17.05 1.30
N ALA A 216 12.52 -17.64 0.22
CA ALA A 216 13.24 -18.65 -0.53
C ALA A 216 14.46 -18.11 -1.29
N LEU A 217 14.53 -16.79 -1.52
CA LEU A 217 15.63 -16.13 -2.24
C LEU A 217 16.75 -15.58 -1.31
N GLN A 218 16.71 -15.85 -0.01
CA GLN A 218 17.74 -15.41 0.96
C GLN A 218 18.89 -16.40 1.07
#